data_9059b4e4e8b37852361477d13afd3155
#
_entry.id   9059b4e4e8b37852361477d13afd3155
#
_cell.length_a   1.000
_cell.length_b   1.000
_cell.length_c   1.000
_cell.angle_alpha   90.00
_cell.angle_beta   90.00
_cell.angle_gamma   90.00
#
_symmetry.space_group_name_H-M   'P 1'
#
loop_
_entity.id
_entity.type
_entity.pdbx_description
1 polymer ?
#
loop_
_entity_poly.entity_id
_entity_poly.type
_entity_poly.pdbx_seq_one_letter_code
_entity_poly.pdbx_strand_id
1 'polypeptide(L)'
;MIKRALFMTLVVFNISNAQTSINQDRMITPLPTSIPYDKEKAMLGKQLYMDTSLSKDGKVSCNTCHDLKRYGVDNEIFSIGADGVLDEPFNSPTTFNSVFNFVQFWDGKAKNLADQAKNPFINPKEMALKDEAEVVKRVEANAKYKASFDKIYGQITMQNITDAIAEFEKTLITPNSPFDRYLNGDENAISSQAKRGWEAFKSNGCIACHQGQNVGGTMYQKIGIFEPYPNQENLGRYEITKIESDKMVFKVPSLRNVAKTAPYYHDGSIPTLDACVQFMAYYQLGRFLDQQTVDDIVAFLESLTGEFNEQF
;
A
#
# COMPACT_ATOMS: atom_id res chain seq x y z
N MET A 1 -25.78 -24.30 78.92
CA MET A 1 -24.81 -23.57 78.05
C MET A 1 -24.55 -24.39 76.82
N ILE A 2 -25.22 -24.06 75.72
CA ILE A 2 -25.11 -24.76 74.45
C ILE A 2 -24.21 -23.91 73.51
N LYS A 3 -23.01 -24.46 73.23
CA LYS A 3 -22.08 -23.82 72.27
C LYS A 3 -22.54 -24.20 70.84
N ARG A 4 -23.03 -23.20 70.07
CA ARG A 4 -23.25 -23.30 68.62
C ARG A 4 -21.93 -23.15 67.89
N ALA A 5 -21.51 -24.22 67.21
CA ALA A 5 -20.39 -24.17 66.26
C ALA A 5 -20.91 -23.64 64.93
N LEU A 6 -20.33 -22.51 64.45
CA LEU A 6 -20.63 -21.92 63.17
C LEU A 6 -19.74 -22.58 62.12
N PHE A 7 -20.31 -23.41 61.27
CA PHE A 7 -19.57 -23.93 60.10
C PHE A 7 -19.60 -22.90 59.00
N MET A 8 -18.46 -22.34 58.73
CA MET A 8 -18.23 -21.37 57.62
C MET A 8 -17.82 -22.17 56.38
N THR A 9 -18.76 -22.39 55.44
CA THR A 9 -18.48 -23.07 54.17
C THR A 9 -17.75 -22.10 53.24
N LEU A 10 -16.47 -22.33 53.02
CA LEU A 10 -15.66 -21.61 52.01
C LEU A 10 -16.10 -22.06 50.62
N VAL A 11 -16.86 -21.26 49.92
CA VAL A 11 -17.09 -21.43 48.47
C VAL A 11 -15.88 -20.91 47.74
N VAL A 12 -15.02 -21.82 47.26
CA VAL A 12 -13.90 -21.46 46.40
C VAL A 12 -14.48 -21.25 44.99
N PHE A 13 -14.64 -19.99 44.59
CA PHE A 13 -14.89 -19.65 43.21
C PHE A 13 -13.59 -19.92 42.41
N ASN A 14 -13.57 -21.00 41.64
CA ASN A 14 -12.59 -21.19 40.60
C ASN A 14 -12.94 -20.21 39.46
N ILE A 15 -12.36 -19.00 39.51
CA ILE A 15 -12.28 -18.13 38.36
C ILE A 15 -11.25 -18.74 37.44
N SER A 16 -11.71 -19.53 36.46
CA SER A 16 -10.90 -19.89 35.30
C SER A 16 -10.57 -18.58 34.59
N ASN A 17 -9.38 -18.04 34.87
CA ASN A 17 -8.75 -17.04 34.03
C ASN A 17 -8.51 -17.65 32.66
N ALA A 18 -9.52 -17.58 31.80
CA ALA A 18 -9.30 -17.58 30.37
C ALA A 18 -8.54 -16.28 30.08
N GLN A 19 -7.26 -16.32 30.29
CA GLN A 19 -6.32 -15.30 29.87
C GLN A 19 -6.32 -15.37 28.35
N THR A 20 -7.26 -14.64 27.73
CA THR A 20 -7.07 -14.19 26.36
C THR A 20 -5.80 -13.36 26.43
N SER A 21 -4.67 -14.01 26.19
CA SER A 21 -3.45 -13.32 25.83
C SER A 21 -3.76 -12.58 24.53
N ILE A 22 -4.23 -11.33 24.67
CA ILE A 22 -4.15 -10.36 23.60
C ILE A 22 -2.65 -10.29 23.35
N ASN A 23 -2.24 -10.96 22.26
CA ASN A 23 -0.87 -10.95 21.78
C ASN A 23 -0.52 -9.49 21.46
N GLN A 24 -0.03 -8.75 22.46
CA GLN A 24 0.50 -7.39 22.31
C GLN A 24 1.71 -7.34 21.37
N ASP A 25 2.20 -8.50 20.92
CA ASP A 25 3.36 -8.65 20.02
C ASP A 25 3.01 -8.64 18.52
N ARG A 26 1.77 -8.41 18.11
CA ARG A 26 1.47 -8.38 16.68
C ARG A 26 1.72 -7.00 16.09
N MET A 27 2.99 -6.69 15.83
CA MET A 27 3.37 -5.50 15.07
C MET A 27 2.84 -5.54 13.63
N ILE A 28 2.56 -6.73 13.08
CA ILE A 28 1.86 -6.94 11.81
C ILE A 28 0.55 -7.68 12.09
N THR A 29 -0.53 -7.21 11.47
CA THR A 29 -1.84 -7.85 11.54
C THR A 29 -2.30 -8.30 10.15
N PRO A 30 -3.12 -9.36 10.03
CA PRO A 30 -3.70 -9.78 8.77
C PRO A 30 -4.51 -8.65 8.11
N LEU A 31 -4.55 -8.65 6.78
CA LEU A 31 -5.50 -7.80 6.06
C LEU A 31 -6.94 -8.29 6.30
N PRO A 32 -7.92 -7.38 6.40
CA PRO A 32 -9.32 -7.77 6.39
C PRO A 32 -9.70 -8.39 5.04
N THR A 33 -10.60 -9.35 5.04
CA THR A 33 -11.09 -10.00 3.81
C THR A 33 -11.97 -9.09 2.96
N SER A 34 -12.51 -8.03 3.57
CA SER A 34 -13.28 -6.98 2.90
C SER A 34 -13.24 -5.71 3.72
N ILE A 35 -13.47 -4.57 3.09
CA ILE A 35 -13.69 -3.27 3.74
C ILE A 35 -14.97 -2.66 3.17
N PRO A 36 -15.65 -1.77 3.91
CA PRO A 36 -16.82 -1.06 3.40
C PRO A 36 -16.49 -0.18 2.19
N TYR A 37 -17.30 -0.28 1.14
CA TYR A 37 -17.27 0.60 -0.03
C TYR A 37 -18.66 0.72 -0.64
N ASP A 38 -18.91 1.80 -1.42
CA ASP A 38 -20.11 1.97 -2.20
C ASP A 38 -19.98 1.25 -3.54
N LYS A 39 -20.79 0.22 -3.77
CA LYS A 39 -20.71 -0.62 -4.96
C LYS A 39 -21.01 0.13 -6.26
N GLU A 40 -22.02 1.01 -6.27
CA GLU A 40 -22.39 1.75 -7.50
C GLU A 40 -21.28 2.74 -7.87
N LYS A 41 -20.72 3.44 -6.88
CA LYS A 41 -19.57 4.32 -7.06
C LYS A 41 -18.34 3.55 -7.52
N ALA A 42 -18.02 2.41 -6.90
CA ALA A 42 -16.88 1.59 -7.27
C ALA A 42 -16.96 1.05 -8.70
N MET A 43 -18.15 0.63 -9.16
CA MET A 43 -18.37 0.22 -10.55
C MET A 43 -18.13 1.36 -11.54
N LEU A 44 -18.58 2.58 -11.21
CA LEU A 44 -18.31 3.77 -12.00
C LEU A 44 -16.81 4.12 -11.96
N GLY A 45 -16.19 4.05 -10.78
CA GLY A 45 -14.76 4.30 -10.58
C GLY A 45 -13.87 3.36 -11.38
N LYS A 46 -14.23 2.07 -11.47
CA LYS A 46 -13.53 1.10 -12.32
C LYS A 46 -13.54 1.51 -13.79
N GLN A 47 -14.70 1.97 -14.30
CA GLN A 47 -14.78 2.44 -15.69
C GLN A 47 -13.86 3.63 -15.91
N LEU A 48 -13.86 4.61 -15.00
CA LEU A 48 -12.98 5.78 -15.05
C LEU A 48 -11.50 5.40 -14.95
N TYR A 49 -11.15 4.46 -14.08
CA TYR A 49 -9.80 3.96 -13.90
C TYR A 49 -9.23 3.30 -15.17
N MET A 50 -10.08 2.64 -15.95
CA MET A 50 -9.70 1.94 -17.19
C MET A 50 -9.77 2.83 -18.44
N ASP A 51 -10.33 4.05 -18.35
CA ASP A 51 -10.66 4.85 -19.53
C ASP A 51 -9.49 5.70 -20.02
N THR A 52 -8.89 5.28 -21.11
CA THR A 52 -7.80 6.01 -21.77
C THR A 52 -8.27 7.33 -22.40
N SER A 53 -9.57 7.50 -22.73
CA SER A 53 -10.09 8.74 -23.31
C SER A 53 -9.96 9.96 -22.38
N LEU A 54 -9.68 9.70 -21.10
CA LEU A 54 -9.43 10.72 -20.09
C LEU A 54 -7.97 11.20 -20.05
N SER A 55 -7.13 10.81 -21.00
CA SER A 55 -5.80 11.37 -21.20
C SER A 55 -5.71 12.24 -22.45
N LYS A 56 -4.69 13.08 -22.55
CA LYS A 56 -4.50 14.04 -23.66
C LYS A 56 -4.47 13.36 -25.03
N ASP A 57 -3.75 12.27 -25.14
CA ASP A 57 -3.57 11.50 -26.38
C ASP A 57 -4.54 10.32 -26.55
N GLY A 58 -5.41 10.08 -25.57
CA GLY A 58 -6.38 8.98 -25.56
C GLY A 58 -5.76 7.59 -25.38
N LYS A 59 -4.53 7.48 -24.85
CA LYS A 59 -3.80 6.20 -24.73
C LYS A 59 -3.47 5.79 -23.29
N VAL A 60 -3.50 6.74 -22.35
CA VAL A 60 -3.12 6.53 -20.95
C VAL A 60 -4.35 6.52 -20.04
N SER A 61 -4.42 5.56 -19.16
CA SER A 61 -5.40 5.47 -18.07
C SER A 61 -4.67 5.13 -16.75
N CYS A 62 -5.37 5.12 -15.63
CA CYS A 62 -4.76 4.67 -14.37
C CYS A 62 -4.20 3.24 -14.51
N ASN A 63 -4.93 2.36 -15.20
CA ASN A 63 -4.48 0.98 -15.44
C ASN A 63 -3.24 0.87 -16.34
N THR A 64 -2.87 1.90 -17.07
CA THR A 64 -1.65 1.88 -17.90
C THR A 64 -0.40 1.76 -17.04
N CYS A 65 -0.32 2.55 -15.95
CA CYS A 65 0.80 2.55 -15.02
C CYS A 65 0.56 1.64 -13.80
N HIS A 66 -0.71 1.33 -13.51
CA HIS A 66 -1.14 0.53 -12.36
C HIS A 66 -1.96 -0.69 -12.83
N ASP A 67 -1.35 -1.55 -13.65
CA ASP A 67 -2.01 -2.71 -14.25
C ASP A 67 -2.48 -3.71 -13.18
N LEU A 68 -3.79 -3.89 -13.08
CA LEU A 68 -4.40 -4.80 -12.10
C LEU A 68 -3.98 -6.26 -12.30
N LYS A 69 -3.58 -6.66 -13.50
CA LYS A 69 -3.07 -8.00 -13.78
C LYS A 69 -1.62 -8.18 -13.33
N ARG A 70 -0.93 -7.09 -13.02
CA ARG A 70 0.46 -7.05 -12.55
C ARG A 70 0.58 -6.53 -11.12
N TYR A 71 -0.42 -6.82 -10.28
CA TYR A 71 -0.45 -6.32 -8.89
C TYR A 71 -0.41 -4.79 -8.77
N GLY A 72 -1.03 -4.08 -9.73
CA GLY A 72 -1.19 -2.62 -9.70
C GLY A 72 0.08 -1.84 -10.00
N VAL A 73 1.00 -2.39 -10.79
CA VAL A 73 2.21 -1.74 -11.32
C VAL A 73 2.39 -2.08 -12.80
N ASP A 74 3.25 -1.34 -13.50
CA ASP A 74 3.63 -1.66 -14.90
C ASP A 74 4.95 -2.44 -15.01
N ASN A 75 5.70 -2.54 -13.90
CA ASN A 75 7.04 -3.13 -13.80
C ASN A 75 8.12 -2.36 -14.58
N GLU A 76 7.87 -1.11 -14.89
CA GLU A 76 8.86 -0.22 -15.50
C GLU A 76 9.59 0.60 -14.42
N ILE A 77 10.80 1.08 -14.73
CA ILE A 77 11.51 1.99 -13.81
C ILE A 77 10.70 3.27 -13.67
N PHE A 78 10.29 3.85 -14.81
CA PHE A 78 9.40 5.00 -14.91
C PHE A 78 8.33 4.71 -15.96
N SER A 79 7.10 5.01 -15.60
CA SER A 79 5.94 4.83 -16.49
C SER A 79 5.96 5.83 -17.65
N ILE A 80 5.39 5.43 -18.78
CA ILE A 80 5.24 6.30 -19.96
C ILE A 80 3.89 7.00 -19.90
N GLY A 81 3.92 8.33 -19.77
CA GLY A 81 2.74 9.17 -19.80
C GLY A 81 2.23 9.48 -21.22
N ALA A 82 1.21 10.33 -21.29
CA ALA A 82 0.66 10.82 -22.55
C ALA A 82 1.73 11.51 -23.39
N ASP A 83 1.60 11.41 -24.72
CA ASP A 83 2.59 11.87 -25.68
C ASP A 83 3.99 11.18 -25.59
N GLY A 84 4.10 10.07 -24.84
CA GLY A 84 5.34 9.30 -24.71
C GLY A 84 6.36 9.93 -23.77
N VAL A 85 5.92 10.79 -22.85
CA VAL A 85 6.81 11.44 -21.89
C VAL A 85 7.30 10.46 -20.84
N LEU A 86 8.62 10.37 -20.68
CA LEU A 86 9.36 9.59 -19.69
C LEU A 86 10.13 10.57 -18.80
N ASP A 87 9.52 11.14 -17.81
CA ASP A 87 10.25 12.06 -16.91
C ASP A 87 9.55 12.18 -15.54
N GLU A 88 9.02 11.05 -15.06
CA GLU A 88 8.55 10.98 -13.68
C GLU A 88 9.74 10.71 -12.74
N PRO A 89 9.84 11.46 -11.63
CA PRO A 89 10.93 11.26 -10.66
C PRO A 89 10.68 10.03 -9.76
N PHE A 90 9.53 9.37 -9.92
CA PHE A 90 9.13 8.26 -9.08
C PHE A 90 8.71 7.04 -9.89
N ASN A 91 9.14 5.88 -9.42
CA ASN A 91 8.56 4.60 -9.81
C ASN A 91 7.08 4.56 -9.40
N SER A 92 6.21 4.02 -10.26
CA SER A 92 4.78 3.90 -10.00
C SER A 92 4.51 2.87 -8.89
N PRO A 93 4.05 3.30 -7.70
CA PRO A 93 3.76 2.37 -6.60
C PRO A 93 2.48 1.59 -6.89
N THR A 94 2.37 0.40 -6.31
CA THR A 94 1.13 -0.39 -6.43
C THR A 94 -0.09 0.35 -5.88
N THR A 95 -1.22 0.22 -6.59
CA THR A 95 -2.54 0.65 -6.11
C THR A 95 -3.20 -0.39 -5.20
N PHE A 96 -2.71 -1.65 -5.20
CA PHE A 96 -3.23 -2.66 -4.28
C PHE A 96 -2.90 -2.31 -2.83
N ASN A 97 -3.90 -2.49 -1.97
CA ASN A 97 -3.82 -2.17 -0.54
C ASN A 97 -3.52 -0.69 -0.22
N SER A 98 -3.55 0.21 -1.21
CA SER A 98 -3.26 1.65 -1.02
C SER A 98 -4.23 2.34 -0.06
N VAL A 99 -5.45 1.81 0.09
CA VAL A 99 -6.46 2.29 1.07
C VAL A 99 -5.97 2.24 2.51
N PHE A 100 -5.00 1.38 2.83
CA PHE A 100 -4.43 1.25 4.18
C PHE A 100 -3.23 2.18 4.42
N ASN A 101 -2.79 2.91 3.42
CA ASN A 101 -1.74 3.92 3.59
C ASN A 101 -2.30 5.16 4.30
N PHE A 102 -1.54 5.72 5.24
CA PHE A 102 -1.95 6.93 5.96
C PHE A 102 -1.94 8.21 5.08
N VAL A 103 -1.15 8.20 3.99
CA VAL A 103 -1.09 9.21 2.92
C VAL A 103 -0.74 8.53 1.61
N GLN A 104 -0.96 9.21 0.47
CA GLN A 104 -0.65 8.69 -0.86
C GLN A 104 0.57 9.40 -1.46
N PHE A 105 1.14 8.82 -2.54
CA PHE A 105 2.44 9.13 -3.14
C PHE A 105 3.64 8.77 -2.24
N TRP A 106 4.83 8.73 -2.83
CA TRP A 106 6.08 8.50 -2.11
C TRP A 106 6.39 9.63 -1.11
N ASP A 107 6.13 10.86 -1.50
CA ASP A 107 6.36 12.08 -0.73
C ASP A 107 5.20 12.44 0.23
N GLY A 108 4.07 11.75 0.10
CA GLY A 108 2.88 11.97 0.94
C GLY A 108 2.11 13.24 0.61
N LYS A 109 2.18 13.74 -0.63
CA LYS A 109 1.50 14.97 -1.03
C LYS A 109 -0.04 14.90 -1.03
N ALA A 110 -0.63 13.69 -1.10
CA ALA A 110 -2.07 13.51 -1.05
C ALA A 110 -2.52 12.80 0.24
N LYS A 111 -3.61 13.28 0.83
CA LYS A 111 -4.12 12.84 2.14
C LYS A 111 -4.85 11.51 2.09
N ASN A 112 -5.45 11.18 0.96
CA ASN A 112 -6.26 9.97 0.76
C ASN A 112 -6.35 9.63 -0.73
N LEU A 113 -7.04 8.54 -1.08
CA LEU A 113 -7.17 8.06 -2.46
C LEU A 113 -7.83 9.10 -3.39
N ALA A 114 -8.95 9.72 -2.96
CA ALA A 114 -9.64 10.71 -3.79
C ALA A 114 -8.79 11.97 -4.05
N ASP A 115 -7.97 12.38 -3.07
CA ASP A 115 -7.04 13.49 -3.24
C ASP A 115 -5.88 13.13 -4.19
N GLN A 116 -5.42 11.87 -4.12
CA GLN A 116 -4.39 11.35 -5.02
C GLN A 116 -4.90 11.30 -6.47
N ALA A 117 -6.10 10.78 -6.70
CA ALA A 117 -6.66 10.55 -8.03
C ALA A 117 -6.83 11.82 -8.89
N LYS A 118 -6.75 13.02 -8.29
CA LYS A 118 -6.78 14.29 -9.03
C LYS A 118 -5.51 14.53 -9.84
N ASN A 119 -4.36 14.21 -9.25
CA ASN A 119 -3.07 14.60 -9.80
C ASN A 119 -2.77 14.00 -11.18
N PRO A 120 -2.96 12.67 -11.40
CA PRO A 120 -2.63 12.04 -12.68
C PRO A 120 -3.32 12.68 -13.89
N PHE A 121 -4.56 13.12 -13.74
CA PHE A 121 -5.30 13.72 -14.85
C PHE A 121 -4.62 14.98 -15.41
N ILE A 122 -4.09 15.83 -14.54
CA ILE A 122 -3.54 17.15 -14.93
C ILE A 122 -2.02 17.17 -14.92
N ASN A 123 -1.35 16.12 -14.44
CA ASN A 123 0.10 16.03 -14.49
C ASN A 123 0.56 15.90 -15.96
N PRO A 124 1.38 16.83 -16.47
CA PRO A 124 1.86 16.79 -17.85
C PRO A 124 2.72 15.57 -18.18
N LYS A 125 3.22 14.86 -17.17
CA LYS A 125 4.03 13.66 -17.28
C LYS A 125 3.21 12.36 -17.20
N GLU A 126 1.90 12.44 -16.89
CA GLU A 126 0.99 11.31 -16.78
C GLU A 126 -0.13 11.41 -17.83
N MET A 127 -1.35 11.83 -17.48
CA MET A 127 -2.50 11.92 -18.39
C MET A 127 -2.57 13.26 -19.15
N ALA A 128 -1.88 14.28 -18.66
CA ALA A 128 -1.60 15.56 -19.33
C ALA A 128 -2.80 16.38 -19.80
N LEU A 129 -3.96 16.30 -19.15
CA LEU A 129 -5.06 17.23 -19.39
C LEU A 129 -4.72 18.61 -18.84
N LYS A 130 -5.31 19.63 -19.43
CA LYS A 130 -4.97 21.02 -19.13
C LYS A 130 -5.29 21.42 -17.68
N ASP A 131 -6.47 21.04 -17.20
CA ASP A 131 -6.99 21.40 -15.89
C ASP A 131 -8.19 20.48 -15.50
N GLU A 132 -8.68 20.61 -14.27
CA GLU A 132 -9.83 19.87 -13.77
C GLU A 132 -11.11 20.10 -14.58
N ALA A 133 -11.28 21.28 -15.17
CA ALA A 133 -12.46 21.59 -15.99
C ALA A 133 -12.47 20.78 -17.29
N GLU A 134 -11.30 20.53 -17.89
CA GLU A 134 -11.19 19.65 -19.05
C GLU A 134 -11.54 18.19 -18.67
N VAL A 135 -11.11 17.70 -17.50
CA VAL A 135 -11.49 16.36 -17.01
C VAL A 135 -13.02 16.24 -16.94
N VAL A 136 -13.67 17.18 -16.25
CA VAL A 136 -15.14 17.21 -16.09
C VAL A 136 -15.81 17.23 -17.45
N LYS A 137 -15.38 18.10 -18.36
CA LYS A 137 -15.93 18.22 -19.71
C LYS A 137 -15.83 16.90 -20.51
N ARG A 138 -14.72 16.17 -20.40
CA ARG A 138 -14.55 14.88 -21.10
C ARG A 138 -15.50 13.82 -20.53
N VAL A 139 -15.66 13.77 -19.22
CA VAL A 139 -16.61 12.86 -18.56
C VAL A 139 -18.05 13.23 -18.95
N GLU A 140 -18.42 14.53 -18.97
CA GLU A 140 -19.76 15.00 -19.40
C GLU A 140 -20.08 14.66 -20.85
N ALA A 141 -19.09 14.67 -21.74
CA ALA A 141 -19.26 14.34 -23.14
C ALA A 141 -19.62 12.86 -23.38
N ASN A 142 -19.40 11.98 -22.41
CA ASN A 142 -19.79 10.58 -22.48
C ASN A 142 -21.18 10.37 -21.87
N ALA A 143 -22.17 10.08 -22.72
CA ALA A 143 -23.57 9.91 -22.29
C ALA A 143 -23.76 8.81 -21.22
N LYS A 144 -22.91 7.75 -21.22
CA LYS A 144 -22.98 6.69 -20.22
C LYS A 144 -22.50 7.20 -18.86
N TYR A 145 -21.42 7.97 -18.83
CA TYR A 145 -20.95 8.60 -17.61
C TYR A 145 -21.98 9.58 -17.07
N LYS A 146 -22.50 10.45 -17.96
CA LYS A 146 -23.53 11.42 -17.55
C LYS A 146 -24.71 10.73 -16.86
N ALA A 147 -25.27 9.69 -17.44
CA ALA A 147 -26.37 8.94 -16.83
C ALA A 147 -26.02 8.29 -15.49
N SER A 148 -24.79 7.76 -15.36
CA SER A 148 -24.32 7.16 -14.11
C SER A 148 -24.11 8.20 -13.02
N PHE A 149 -23.48 9.34 -13.35
CA PHE A 149 -23.27 10.43 -12.38
C PHE A 149 -24.57 11.08 -11.95
N ASP A 150 -25.51 11.31 -12.88
CA ASP A 150 -26.85 11.85 -12.56
C ASP A 150 -27.57 10.95 -11.54
N LYS A 151 -27.45 9.62 -11.70
CA LYS A 151 -28.06 8.64 -10.78
C LYS A 151 -27.37 8.61 -9.42
N ILE A 152 -26.02 8.60 -9.39
CA ILE A 152 -25.23 8.30 -8.17
C ILE A 152 -24.94 9.58 -7.37
N TYR A 153 -24.63 10.67 -8.05
CA TYR A 153 -24.16 11.92 -7.45
C TYR A 153 -25.05 13.14 -7.74
N GLY A 154 -25.96 13.05 -8.74
CA GLY A 154 -26.77 14.17 -9.19
C GLY A 154 -26.02 15.19 -10.06
N GLN A 155 -24.70 15.13 -10.13
CA GLN A 155 -23.86 16.05 -10.92
C GLN A 155 -22.47 15.47 -11.18
N ILE A 156 -21.79 15.98 -12.22
CA ILE A 156 -20.40 15.66 -12.52
C ILE A 156 -19.51 16.78 -11.98
N THR A 157 -18.62 16.45 -11.07
CA THR A 157 -17.57 17.34 -10.54
C THR A 157 -16.28 16.58 -10.43
N MET A 158 -15.14 17.27 -10.41
CA MET A 158 -13.84 16.63 -10.17
C MET A 158 -13.84 15.81 -8.89
N GLN A 159 -14.45 16.33 -7.82
CA GLN A 159 -14.55 15.61 -6.55
C GLN A 159 -15.35 14.31 -6.67
N ASN A 160 -16.47 14.30 -7.41
CA ASN A 160 -17.27 13.10 -7.58
C ASN A 160 -16.58 12.06 -8.49
N ILE A 161 -15.82 12.53 -9.48
CA ILE A 161 -14.97 11.67 -10.33
C ILE A 161 -13.92 10.95 -9.48
N THR A 162 -13.18 11.70 -8.67
CA THR A 162 -12.13 11.13 -7.82
C THR A 162 -12.68 10.32 -6.63
N ASP A 163 -13.86 10.64 -6.11
CA ASP A 163 -14.55 9.83 -5.11
C ASP A 163 -14.94 8.45 -5.69
N ALA A 164 -15.47 8.41 -6.92
CA ALA A 164 -15.79 7.15 -7.57
C ALA A 164 -14.52 6.28 -7.78
N ILE A 165 -13.41 6.88 -8.24
CA ILE A 165 -12.14 6.17 -8.40
C ILE A 165 -11.65 5.64 -7.05
N ALA A 166 -11.69 6.46 -5.99
CA ALA A 166 -11.30 6.04 -4.65
C ALA A 166 -12.17 4.89 -4.11
N GLU A 167 -13.48 4.90 -4.37
CA GLU A 167 -14.37 3.79 -4.01
C GLU A 167 -13.99 2.49 -4.76
N PHE A 168 -13.57 2.59 -6.01
CA PHE A 168 -13.03 1.44 -6.73
C PHE A 168 -11.70 0.97 -6.12
N GLU A 169 -10.76 1.87 -5.84
CA GLU A 169 -9.47 1.50 -5.27
C GLU A 169 -9.59 0.84 -3.89
N LYS A 170 -10.65 1.12 -3.11
CA LYS A 170 -10.96 0.37 -1.89
C LYS A 170 -11.21 -1.12 -2.13
N THR A 171 -11.63 -1.51 -3.32
CA THR A 171 -11.83 -2.92 -3.68
C THR A 171 -10.51 -3.64 -4.03
N LEU A 172 -9.43 -2.89 -4.24
CA LEU A 172 -8.12 -3.42 -4.62
C LEU A 172 -7.33 -3.90 -3.39
N ILE A 173 -7.91 -4.78 -2.61
CA ILE A 173 -7.23 -5.41 -1.46
C ILE A 173 -6.85 -6.85 -1.78
N THR A 174 -5.75 -7.32 -1.21
CA THR A 174 -5.22 -8.67 -1.43
C THR A 174 -5.07 -9.42 -0.11
N PRO A 175 -6.17 -9.83 0.52
CA PRO A 175 -6.15 -10.61 1.76
C PRO A 175 -5.62 -12.03 1.53
N ASN A 176 -5.64 -12.84 2.59
CA ASN A 176 -5.32 -14.26 2.55
C ASN A 176 -3.91 -14.60 2.05
N SER A 177 -2.94 -13.70 2.19
CA SER A 177 -1.57 -14.09 1.94
C SER A 177 -1.18 -15.31 2.79
N PRO A 178 -0.20 -16.13 2.38
CA PRO A 178 0.31 -17.20 3.24
C PRO A 178 0.66 -16.69 4.64
N PHE A 179 1.25 -15.50 4.75
CA PHE A 179 1.58 -14.93 6.06
C PHE A 179 0.34 -14.49 6.85
N ASP A 180 -0.74 -14.02 6.20
CA ASP A 180 -2.01 -13.73 6.89
C ASP A 180 -2.62 -15.00 7.50
N ARG A 181 -2.59 -16.12 6.75
CA ARG A 181 -3.06 -17.41 7.28
C ARG A 181 -2.20 -17.90 8.45
N TYR A 182 -0.88 -17.72 8.37
CA TYR A 182 0.03 -18.02 9.47
C TYR A 182 -0.29 -17.20 10.72
N LEU A 183 -0.51 -15.90 10.58
CA LEU A 183 -0.92 -15.02 11.68
C LEU A 183 -2.29 -15.43 12.27
N ASN A 184 -3.15 -16.03 11.48
CA ASN A 184 -4.45 -16.55 11.91
C ASN A 184 -4.38 -17.97 12.49
N GLY A 185 -3.18 -18.55 12.63
CA GLY A 185 -2.95 -19.82 13.33
C GLY A 185 -2.70 -21.04 12.43
N ASP A 186 -2.64 -20.87 11.09
CA ASP A 186 -2.19 -21.94 10.18
C ASP A 186 -0.66 -21.99 10.15
N GLU A 187 -0.09 -22.77 11.08
CA GLU A 187 1.35 -22.94 11.22
C GLU A 187 2.04 -23.49 9.95
N ASN A 188 1.30 -24.10 9.03
CA ASN A 188 1.82 -24.67 7.79
C ASN A 188 1.65 -23.75 6.59
N ALA A 189 1.05 -22.58 6.76
CA ALA A 189 0.79 -21.65 5.66
C ALA A 189 2.07 -21.06 5.04
N ILE A 190 3.16 -21.00 5.79
CA ILE A 190 4.47 -20.52 5.31
C ILE A 190 5.55 -21.58 5.56
N SER A 191 6.56 -21.57 4.70
CA SER A 191 7.69 -22.50 4.79
C SER A 191 8.56 -22.25 6.05
N SER A 192 9.35 -23.25 6.44
CA SER A 192 10.34 -23.07 7.51
C SER A 192 11.35 -21.97 7.18
N GLN A 193 11.67 -21.77 5.90
CA GLN A 193 12.52 -20.67 5.44
C GLN A 193 11.86 -19.33 5.69
N ALA A 194 10.59 -19.17 5.28
CA ALA A 194 9.85 -17.93 5.53
C ALA A 194 9.66 -17.62 7.03
N LYS A 195 9.52 -18.66 7.88
CA LYS A 195 9.51 -18.47 9.34
C LYS A 195 10.85 -17.93 9.87
N ARG A 196 11.98 -18.48 9.40
CA ARG A 196 13.30 -17.91 9.74
C ARG A 196 13.43 -16.47 9.23
N GLY A 197 12.94 -16.20 8.02
CA GLY A 197 12.92 -14.87 7.42
C GLY A 197 12.10 -13.88 8.23
N TRP A 198 10.96 -14.29 8.76
CA TRP A 198 10.16 -13.48 9.68
C TRP A 198 10.94 -13.14 10.96
N GLU A 199 11.62 -14.11 11.57
CA GLU A 199 12.47 -13.86 12.75
C GLU A 199 13.66 -12.94 12.40
N ALA A 200 14.29 -13.13 11.23
CA ALA A 200 15.36 -12.28 10.74
C ALA A 200 14.89 -10.85 10.47
N PHE A 201 13.71 -10.67 9.87
CA PHE A 201 13.08 -9.37 9.62
C PHE A 201 12.85 -8.58 10.94
N LYS A 202 12.40 -9.26 12.00
CA LYS A 202 12.25 -8.67 13.32
C LYS A 202 13.57 -8.33 13.96
N SER A 203 14.48 -9.30 14.04
CA SER A 203 15.74 -9.19 14.78
C SER A 203 16.73 -8.22 14.13
N ASN A 204 16.66 -8.02 12.82
CA ASN A 204 17.45 -7.01 12.12
C ASN A 204 16.84 -5.61 12.18
N GLY A 205 15.60 -5.44 12.69
CA GLY A 205 14.98 -4.13 12.92
C GLY A 205 14.10 -3.61 11.78
N CYS A 206 13.89 -4.38 10.70
CA CYS A 206 13.04 -3.99 9.57
C CYS A 206 11.60 -3.65 10.01
N ILE A 207 11.10 -4.40 11.00
CA ILE A 207 9.76 -4.24 11.55
C ILE A 207 9.54 -2.88 12.24
N ALA A 208 10.58 -2.15 12.61
CA ALA A 208 10.44 -0.83 13.23
C ALA A 208 9.72 0.18 12.31
N CYS A 209 9.90 0.03 10.99
CA CYS A 209 9.28 0.89 9.98
C CYS A 209 8.20 0.14 9.19
N HIS A 210 8.40 -1.15 8.91
CA HIS A 210 7.48 -1.99 8.14
C HIS A 210 6.57 -2.79 9.07
N GLN A 211 5.53 -2.14 9.58
CA GLN A 211 4.58 -2.69 10.56
C GLN A 211 3.13 -2.39 10.18
N GLY A 212 2.19 -2.83 11.04
CA GLY A 212 0.75 -2.68 10.83
C GLY A 212 0.20 -3.67 9.80
N GLN A 213 -1.08 -3.52 9.47
CA GLN A 213 -1.76 -4.43 8.53
C GLN A 213 -1.18 -4.37 7.11
N ASN A 214 -0.67 -3.22 6.69
CA ASN A 214 -0.09 -3.02 5.35
C ASN A 214 1.42 -3.30 5.30
N VAL A 215 2.02 -3.76 6.40
CA VAL A 215 3.47 -3.99 6.52
C VAL A 215 4.28 -2.78 6.01
N GLY A 216 3.90 -1.60 6.47
CA GLY A 216 4.33 -0.28 6.01
C GLY A 216 3.13 0.64 5.78
N GLY A 217 3.34 1.79 5.11
CA GLY A 217 2.30 2.76 4.82
C GLY A 217 1.76 3.51 6.06
N THR A 218 2.47 3.48 7.17
CA THR A 218 2.02 4.01 8.47
C THR A 218 2.80 5.21 8.97
N MET A 219 3.94 5.50 8.35
CA MET A 219 4.83 6.57 8.78
C MET A 219 5.67 7.13 7.64
N TYR A 220 6.29 8.27 7.90
CA TYR A 220 7.42 8.77 7.12
C TYR A 220 8.74 8.29 7.70
N GLN A 221 9.72 8.06 6.83
CA GLN A 221 11.08 7.75 7.26
C GLN A 221 12.10 8.34 6.29
N LYS A 222 13.21 8.82 6.82
CA LYS A 222 14.35 9.21 6.00
C LYS A 222 15.02 7.95 5.46
N ILE A 223 15.26 7.90 4.14
CA ILE A 223 16.08 6.86 3.54
C ILE A 223 17.57 7.22 3.68
N GLY A 224 18.40 6.21 3.90
CA GLY A 224 19.83 6.42 4.04
C GLY A 224 20.21 7.02 5.40
N ILE A 225 19.74 6.42 6.51
CA ILE A 225 20.05 6.89 7.86
C ILE A 225 21.51 6.61 8.23
N PHE A 226 22.02 5.44 7.86
CA PHE A 226 23.40 5.05 8.17
C PHE A 226 24.38 5.45 7.09
N GLU A 227 24.02 5.17 5.83
CA GLU A 227 24.80 5.62 4.68
C GLU A 227 23.89 6.43 3.76
N PRO A 228 24.36 7.59 3.22
CA PRO A 228 23.56 8.42 2.33
C PRO A 228 23.07 7.63 1.12
N TYR A 229 21.77 7.74 0.81
CA TYR A 229 21.23 7.15 -0.40
C TYR A 229 21.91 7.74 -1.65
N PRO A 230 22.36 6.92 -2.61
CA PRO A 230 23.21 7.41 -3.72
C PRO A 230 22.52 8.41 -4.63
N ASN A 231 21.25 8.16 -4.99
CA ASN A 231 20.46 9.04 -5.82
C ASN A 231 19.73 10.09 -4.96
N GLN A 232 20.08 11.35 -5.12
CA GLN A 232 19.49 12.47 -4.41
C GLN A 232 18.83 13.49 -5.36
N GLU A 233 18.45 13.06 -6.56
CA GLU A 233 17.76 13.93 -7.52
C GLU A 233 16.36 14.31 -7.04
N ASN A 234 15.67 13.39 -6.33
CA ASN A 234 14.41 13.67 -5.67
C ASN A 234 14.59 13.66 -4.15
N LEU A 235 14.29 14.79 -3.53
CA LEU A 235 14.47 14.97 -2.09
C LEU A 235 13.24 14.56 -1.25
N GLY A 236 12.26 13.89 -1.86
CA GLY A 236 11.08 13.37 -1.17
C GLY A 236 10.19 14.48 -0.59
N ARG A 237 9.82 14.34 0.66
CA ARG A 237 8.89 15.26 1.34
C ARG A 237 9.38 16.71 1.37
N TYR A 238 10.69 16.95 1.31
CA TYR A 238 11.26 18.30 1.18
C TYR A 238 10.69 19.05 -0.04
N GLU A 239 10.38 18.36 -1.14
CA GLU A 239 9.83 19.04 -2.32
C GLU A 239 8.47 19.70 -2.04
N ILE A 240 7.75 19.22 -1.03
CA ILE A 240 6.46 19.77 -0.60
C ILE A 240 6.64 20.79 0.52
N THR A 241 7.41 20.44 1.55
CA THR A 241 7.46 21.20 2.80
C THR A 241 8.50 22.31 2.81
N LYS A 242 9.56 22.13 2.02
CA LYS A 242 10.78 22.97 2.01
C LYS A 242 11.49 23.06 3.38
N ILE A 243 11.20 22.07 4.26
CA ILE A 243 11.84 21.95 5.58
C ILE A 243 13.08 21.05 5.43
N GLU A 244 14.25 21.53 5.84
CA GLU A 244 15.54 20.83 5.66
C GLU A 244 15.56 19.41 6.26
N SER A 245 14.92 19.20 7.41
CA SER A 245 14.81 17.86 8.03
C SER A 245 13.99 16.86 7.21
N ASP A 246 13.18 17.33 6.25
CA ASP A 246 12.36 16.50 5.38
C ASP A 246 13.08 16.03 4.10
N LYS A 247 14.35 16.42 3.92
CA LYS A 247 15.19 15.91 2.81
C LYS A 247 15.37 14.39 2.93
N MET A 248 15.11 13.69 1.81
CA MET A 248 15.16 12.24 1.70
C MET A 248 14.16 11.51 2.61
N VAL A 249 13.12 12.20 3.07
CA VAL A 249 12.02 11.63 3.83
C VAL A 249 10.92 11.18 2.87
N PHE A 250 10.51 9.93 2.98
CA PHE A 250 9.47 9.31 2.17
C PHE A 250 8.45 8.58 3.06
N LYS A 251 7.25 8.38 2.55
CA LYS A 251 6.32 7.41 3.13
C LYS A 251 6.95 6.03 3.05
N VAL A 252 7.03 5.32 4.18
CA VAL A 252 7.45 3.92 4.19
C VAL A 252 6.46 3.12 3.34
N PRO A 253 6.90 2.45 2.25
CA PRO A 253 5.98 1.74 1.38
C PRO A 253 5.41 0.48 2.05
N SER A 254 4.24 0.05 1.57
CA SER A 254 3.73 -1.29 1.89
C SER A 254 4.67 -2.36 1.35
N LEU A 255 4.84 -3.44 2.11
CA LEU A 255 5.52 -4.65 1.64
C LEU A 255 4.53 -5.76 1.21
N ARG A 256 3.22 -5.51 1.28
CA ARG A 256 2.23 -6.42 0.71
C ARG A 256 2.45 -6.54 -0.80
N ASN A 257 2.48 -7.76 -1.30
CA ASN A 257 2.74 -8.09 -2.71
C ASN A 257 4.14 -7.66 -3.22
N VAL A 258 5.07 -7.26 -2.35
CA VAL A 258 6.37 -6.69 -2.76
C VAL A 258 7.15 -7.59 -3.73
N ALA A 259 7.03 -8.91 -3.63
CA ALA A 259 7.65 -9.86 -4.55
C ALA A 259 7.09 -9.79 -6.00
N LYS A 260 6.02 -9.02 -6.25
CA LYS A 260 5.38 -8.86 -7.57
C LYS A 260 5.54 -7.46 -8.14
N THR A 261 6.15 -6.53 -7.41
CA THR A 261 6.13 -5.10 -7.73
C THR A 261 7.53 -4.53 -7.99
N ALA A 262 8.44 -5.34 -8.55
CA ALA A 262 9.73 -4.86 -9.04
C ALA A 262 9.52 -3.86 -10.23
N PRO A 263 10.46 -2.92 -10.45
CA PRO A 263 11.65 -2.62 -9.66
C PRO A 263 11.38 -1.87 -8.35
N TYR A 264 12.36 -1.78 -7.48
CA TYR A 264 12.19 -1.32 -6.10
C TYR A 264 12.75 0.08 -5.86
N TYR A 265 12.38 0.66 -4.71
CA TYR A 265 12.61 2.03 -4.28
C TYR A 265 11.77 3.07 -5.02
N HIS A 266 11.82 4.30 -4.50
CA HIS A 266 11.06 5.41 -5.07
C HIS A 266 11.49 5.76 -6.51
N ASP A 267 12.72 5.44 -6.88
CA ASP A 267 13.32 5.71 -8.19
C ASP A 267 13.46 4.45 -9.07
N GLY A 268 12.94 3.30 -8.64
CA GLY A 268 13.01 2.05 -9.40
C GLY A 268 14.43 1.54 -9.66
N SER A 269 15.42 2.00 -8.89
CA SER A 269 16.84 1.74 -9.17
C SER A 269 17.29 0.31 -8.87
N ILE A 270 16.53 -0.42 -8.06
CA ILE A 270 16.91 -1.79 -7.63
C ILE A 270 16.00 -2.81 -8.31
N PRO A 271 16.56 -3.69 -9.16
CA PRO A 271 15.75 -4.58 -10.01
C PRO A 271 15.24 -5.83 -9.30
N THR A 272 15.90 -6.30 -8.22
CA THR A 272 15.57 -7.59 -7.59
C THR A 272 15.32 -7.45 -6.10
N LEU A 273 14.51 -8.36 -5.53
CA LEU A 273 14.10 -8.26 -4.11
C LEU A 273 15.24 -8.57 -3.16
N ASP A 274 16.13 -9.50 -3.50
CA ASP A 274 17.33 -9.81 -2.73
C ASP A 274 18.30 -8.62 -2.68
N ALA A 275 18.54 -7.97 -3.81
CA ALA A 275 19.33 -6.74 -3.86
C ALA A 275 18.66 -5.62 -3.04
N CYS A 276 17.31 -5.51 -3.08
CA CYS A 276 16.56 -4.55 -2.29
C CYS A 276 16.72 -4.78 -0.78
N VAL A 277 16.64 -6.03 -0.32
CA VAL A 277 16.87 -6.41 1.09
C VAL A 277 18.28 -6.05 1.53
N GLN A 278 19.28 -6.41 0.73
CA GLN A 278 20.69 -6.13 1.05
C GLN A 278 20.97 -4.62 1.08
N PHE A 279 20.43 -3.89 0.11
CA PHE A 279 20.56 -2.44 0.04
C PHE A 279 19.89 -1.74 1.24
N MET A 280 18.70 -2.19 1.62
CA MET A 280 17.98 -1.65 2.80
C MET A 280 18.77 -1.95 4.09
N ALA A 281 19.35 -3.15 4.23
CA ALA A 281 20.16 -3.50 5.36
C ALA A 281 21.40 -2.58 5.48
N TYR A 282 22.05 -2.28 4.37
CA TYR A 282 23.25 -1.44 4.34
C TYR A 282 22.92 0.04 4.59
N TYR A 283 22.08 0.63 3.74
CA TYR A 283 21.83 2.09 3.78
C TYR A 283 20.94 2.52 4.95
N GLN A 284 20.00 1.67 5.34
CA GLN A 284 19.01 2.03 6.38
C GLN A 284 19.40 1.54 7.77
N LEU A 285 20.09 0.39 7.88
CA LEU A 285 20.38 -0.26 9.16
C LEU A 285 21.89 -0.34 9.46
N GLY A 286 22.76 0.03 8.51
CA GLY A 286 24.22 -0.05 8.66
C GLY A 286 24.73 -1.48 8.84
N ARG A 287 24.09 -2.46 8.17
CA ARG A 287 24.38 -3.89 8.33
C ARG A 287 24.65 -4.56 7.00
N PHE A 288 25.54 -5.54 7.01
CA PHE A 288 25.69 -6.51 5.93
C PHE A 288 25.07 -7.83 6.37
N LEU A 289 24.11 -8.32 5.61
CA LEU A 289 23.48 -9.61 5.85
C LEU A 289 24.20 -10.68 5.03
N ASP A 290 24.39 -11.86 5.62
CA ASP A 290 24.83 -13.02 4.84
C ASP A 290 23.72 -13.48 3.87
N GLN A 291 24.10 -14.20 2.81
CA GLN A 291 23.17 -14.59 1.75
C GLN A 291 22.01 -15.44 2.28
N GLN A 292 22.26 -16.33 3.24
CA GLN A 292 21.21 -17.16 3.83
C GLN A 292 20.14 -16.31 4.55
N THR A 293 20.58 -15.29 5.27
CA THR A 293 19.67 -14.34 5.94
C THR A 293 18.85 -13.54 4.93
N VAL A 294 19.47 -13.11 3.82
CA VAL A 294 18.76 -12.42 2.72
C VAL A 294 17.73 -13.35 2.10
N ASP A 295 18.11 -14.57 1.76
CA ASP A 295 17.21 -15.57 1.16
C ASP A 295 16.02 -15.91 2.06
N ASP A 296 16.27 -16.01 3.37
CA ASP A 296 15.22 -16.25 4.36
C ASP A 296 14.24 -15.05 4.45
N ILE A 297 14.75 -13.81 4.47
CA ILE A 297 13.91 -12.60 4.46
C ILE A 297 13.12 -12.51 3.16
N VAL A 298 13.71 -12.80 2.00
CA VAL A 298 13.00 -12.83 0.71
C VAL A 298 11.87 -13.84 0.75
N ALA A 299 12.09 -15.04 1.26
CA ALA A 299 11.03 -16.05 1.41
C ALA A 299 9.88 -15.58 2.32
N PHE A 300 10.19 -14.81 3.37
CA PHE A 300 9.17 -14.15 4.18
C PHE A 300 8.40 -13.09 3.36
N LEU A 301 9.08 -12.22 2.65
CA LEU A 301 8.47 -11.17 1.83
C LEU A 301 7.59 -11.75 0.71
N GLU A 302 7.98 -12.86 0.10
CA GLU A 302 7.16 -13.59 -0.88
C GLU A 302 5.85 -14.08 -0.25
N SER A 303 5.88 -14.49 1.02
CA SER A 303 4.69 -14.95 1.76
C SER A 303 3.67 -13.82 2.04
N LEU A 304 4.03 -12.56 1.82
CA LEU A 304 3.12 -11.39 1.92
C LEU A 304 2.29 -11.18 0.65
N THR A 305 2.44 -12.01 -0.38
CA THR A 305 1.64 -11.96 -1.60
C THR A 305 0.24 -12.52 -1.35
N GLY A 306 -0.76 -11.65 -1.40
CA GLY A 306 -2.15 -12.00 -1.16
C GLY A 306 -2.91 -12.36 -2.44
N GLU A 307 -4.16 -12.75 -2.27
CA GLU A 307 -5.06 -13.12 -3.37
C GLU A 307 -5.86 -11.89 -3.81
N PHE A 308 -5.86 -11.62 -5.10
CA PHE A 308 -6.77 -10.62 -5.67
C PHE A 308 -7.96 -11.32 -6.32
N ASN A 309 -9.14 -11.07 -5.76
CA ASN A 309 -10.40 -11.50 -6.33
C ASN A 309 -11.15 -10.26 -6.81
N GLU A 310 -11.24 -10.10 -8.12
CA GLU A 310 -11.97 -8.99 -8.71
C GLU A 310 -13.44 -9.05 -8.27
N GLN A 311 -13.92 -7.96 -7.66
CA GLN A 311 -15.25 -7.93 -7.02
C GLN A 311 -16.41 -7.80 -8.03
N PHE A 312 -16.15 -7.34 -9.27
CA PHE A 312 -17.13 -7.10 -10.36
C PHE A 312 -16.46 -6.80 -11.70
#